data_6def9a4ca99e2f665ccb0b6967a84e83
#
_entry.id   6def9a4ca99e2f665ccb0b6967a84e83
#
_cell.length_a   1.000
_cell.length_b   1.000
_cell.length_c   1.000
_cell.angle_alpha   90.00
_cell.angle_beta   90.00
_cell.angle_gamma   90.00
#
_symmetry.space_group_name_H-M   'P 1'
#
loop_
_entity.id
_entity.type
_entity.pdbx_description
1 polymer ?
#
loop_
_entity_poly.entity_id
_entity_poly.type
_entity_poly.pdbx_seq_one_letter_code
_entity_poly.pdbx_strand_id
1 'polypeptide(L)'
;MSDTTAMVPLNLDQLPSTQIGTDDQFAELAKGGDYIGRMQLYTKSKANMKGLIPQGHYGIPESDEEIIDLGPSADVLPLARRPKAIDMTDMEALVISYDMESEEFKRIAAKSAEADSHCQYGPSFLVYERSTGRFLEFFCGNKSSRIEAKKIFPFLPLTQADIDAKAAAGNPVGDLKPHGPIPVTLKVKVAENRKGTWHVPVVVMCSTPFTRLPSDDVIRREIVKFLAVKDNGVEKVQDSKPARAR
;
A
#
# COMPACT_ATOMS: atom_id res chain seq x y z
N MET A 1 -19.23 16.74 24.01
CA MET A 1 -19.23 15.28 23.90
C MET A 1 -17.95 14.92 23.16
N SER A 2 -16.98 14.37 23.87
CA SER A 2 -15.67 14.05 23.29
C SER A 2 -15.83 12.72 22.55
N ASP A 3 -15.86 12.78 21.21
CA ASP A 3 -15.78 11.59 20.38
C ASP A 3 -14.40 10.96 20.57
N THR A 4 -14.38 9.96 21.43
CA THR A 4 -13.21 9.08 21.59
C THR A 4 -13.17 8.23 20.31
N THR A 5 -12.35 8.63 19.34
CA THR A 5 -11.99 7.77 18.21
C THR A 5 -11.49 6.46 18.80
N ALA A 6 -12.27 5.38 18.61
CA ALA A 6 -11.93 4.09 19.16
C ALA A 6 -10.62 3.62 18.51
N MET A 7 -9.52 3.79 19.23
CA MET A 7 -8.24 3.18 18.85
C MET A 7 -8.41 1.67 18.95
N VAL A 8 -8.00 0.99 17.90
CA VAL A 8 -7.96 -0.47 17.88
C VAL A 8 -6.90 -0.90 18.90
N PRO A 9 -7.25 -1.68 19.93
CA PRO A 9 -6.28 -2.19 20.88
C PRO A 9 -5.45 -3.30 20.23
N LEU A 10 -4.39 -2.93 19.53
CA LEU A 10 -3.37 -3.86 19.05
C LEU A 10 -2.30 -3.98 20.15
N ASN A 11 -1.90 -5.21 20.47
CA ASN A 11 -0.75 -5.43 21.33
C ASN A 11 0.53 -5.03 20.60
N LEU A 12 0.97 -3.80 20.84
CA LEU A 12 2.07 -3.16 20.13
C LEU A 12 3.43 -3.82 20.40
N ASP A 13 3.61 -4.45 21.55
CA ASP A 13 4.88 -5.09 21.95
C ASP A 13 5.21 -6.31 21.09
N GLN A 14 4.24 -6.77 20.30
CA GLN A 14 4.37 -7.94 19.45
C GLN A 14 4.32 -7.62 17.96
N LEU A 15 4.18 -6.36 17.56
CA LEU A 15 4.25 -6.01 16.15
C LEU A 15 5.72 -5.97 15.72
N PRO A 16 6.05 -6.52 14.54
CA PRO A 16 7.36 -6.32 13.95
C PRO A 16 7.56 -4.82 13.70
N SER A 17 8.79 -4.34 13.85
CA SER A 17 9.12 -2.95 13.50
C SER A 17 8.64 -2.68 12.07
N THR A 18 7.93 -1.57 11.88
CA THR A 18 7.50 -1.13 10.53
C THR A 18 8.66 -0.60 9.70
N GLN A 19 9.86 -0.51 10.29
CA GLN A 19 11.10 -0.28 9.59
C GLN A 19 11.69 -1.64 9.20
N ILE A 20 12.10 -1.77 7.95
CA ILE A 20 12.65 -2.97 7.33
C ILE A 20 13.73 -3.58 8.24
N GLY A 21 13.34 -4.58 9.00
CA GLY A 21 14.26 -5.43 9.76
C GLY A 21 14.63 -6.65 8.92
N THR A 22 15.92 -6.91 8.79
CA THR A 22 16.49 -8.09 8.12
C THR A 22 16.44 -9.29 9.07
N ASP A 23 15.25 -9.71 9.52
CA ASP A 23 15.16 -10.86 10.38
C ASP A 23 14.87 -12.13 9.54
N ASP A 24 15.80 -13.07 9.53
CA ASP A 24 15.71 -14.33 8.74
C ASP A 24 14.48 -15.17 9.07
N GLN A 25 13.88 -14.97 10.26
CA GLN A 25 12.64 -15.63 10.67
C GLN A 25 11.45 -15.29 9.76
N PHE A 26 11.47 -14.11 9.13
CA PHE A 26 10.42 -13.69 8.20
C PHE A 26 10.53 -14.35 6.82
N ALA A 27 11.73 -14.83 6.44
CA ALA A 27 11.96 -15.45 5.14
C ALA A 27 11.25 -16.80 4.99
N GLU A 28 11.01 -17.53 6.09
CA GLU A 28 10.28 -18.82 6.04
C GLU A 28 8.77 -18.64 5.91
N LEU A 29 8.20 -17.59 6.51
CA LEU A 29 6.78 -17.26 6.40
C LEU A 29 6.39 -16.75 5.01
N ALA A 30 7.33 -16.13 4.30
CA ALA A 30 7.12 -15.64 2.94
C ALA A 30 7.10 -16.73 1.87
N LYS A 31 7.50 -17.96 2.20
CA LYS A 31 7.51 -19.10 1.24
C LYS A 31 6.12 -19.62 0.87
N GLY A 32 5.11 -19.26 1.61
CA GLY A 32 3.74 -19.64 1.31
C GLY A 32 3.06 -18.63 0.39
N GLY A 33 3.43 -18.56 -0.85
CA GLY A 33 2.93 -17.82 -2.02
C GLY A 33 1.54 -17.15 -2.05
N ASP A 34 1.00 -16.73 -0.93
CA ASP A 34 -0.27 -16.03 -0.86
C ASP A 34 -0.10 -14.56 -1.30
N TYR A 35 -0.57 -14.29 -2.48
CA TYR A 35 -0.60 -12.95 -3.06
C TYR A 35 -1.47 -12.01 -2.23
N ILE A 36 -0.91 -10.87 -1.83
CA ILE A 36 -1.70 -9.77 -1.26
C ILE A 36 -2.38 -9.04 -2.40
N GLY A 37 -3.72 -9.02 -2.40
CA GLY A 37 -4.51 -8.30 -3.40
C GLY A 37 -4.13 -6.83 -3.47
N ARG A 38 -4.39 -6.18 -4.60
CA ARG A 38 -4.10 -4.75 -4.79
C ARG A 38 -5.37 -3.93 -4.69
N MET A 39 -5.28 -2.78 -4.05
CA MET A 39 -6.26 -1.71 -4.16
C MET A 39 -5.62 -0.56 -4.94
N GLN A 40 -6.33 -0.01 -5.91
CA GLN A 40 -5.81 1.11 -6.69
C GLN A 40 -6.90 2.15 -6.99
N LEU A 41 -6.46 3.39 -7.21
CA LEU A 41 -7.30 4.46 -7.71
C LEU A 41 -7.31 4.43 -9.24
N TYR A 42 -8.46 4.21 -9.84
CA TYR A 42 -8.62 4.12 -11.29
C TYR A 42 -8.78 5.49 -11.93
N THR A 43 -7.80 5.87 -12.75
CA THR A 43 -7.79 7.13 -13.50
C THR A 43 -7.37 6.87 -14.93
N LYS A 44 -8.21 7.14 -15.90
CA LYS A 44 -7.89 6.98 -17.35
C LYS A 44 -7.20 5.64 -17.70
N SER A 45 -7.58 4.57 -17.02
CA SER A 45 -7.04 3.23 -17.26
C SER A 45 -7.81 2.50 -18.37
N LYS A 46 -7.25 1.37 -18.85
CA LYS A 46 -7.98 0.47 -19.77
C LYS A 46 -9.31 0.01 -19.16
N ALA A 47 -9.35 -0.24 -17.86
CA ALA A 47 -10.57 -0.63 -17.14
C ALA A 47 -11.65 0.45 -17.19
N ASN A 48 -11.28 1.74 -17.03
CA ASN A 48 -12.23 2.84 -17.20
C ASN A 48 -12.75 2.92 -18.65
N MET A 49 -11.89 2.72 -19.64
CA MET A 49 -12.29 2.72 -21.07
C MET A 49 -13.21 1.56 -21.42
N LYS A 50 -13.04 0.40 -20.76
CA LYS A 50 -13.93 -0.76 -20.91
C LYS A 50 -15.24 -0.62 -20.10
N GLY A 51 -15.42 0.43 -19.30
CA GLY A 51 -16.59 0.63 -18.46
C GLY A 51 -16.65 -0.28 -17.22
N LEU A 52 -15.54 -0.95 -16.85
CA LEU A 52 -15.50 -1.86 -15.69
C LEU A 52 -15.54 -1.11 -14.36
N ILE A 53 -15.04 0.11 -14.34
CA ILE A 53 -15.05 0.98 -13.16
C ILE A 53 -15.05 2.46 -13.56
N PRO A 54 -15.80 3.34 -12.87
CA PRO A 54 -15.77 4.78 -13.13
C PRO A 54 -14.39 5.40 -12.83
N GLN A 55 -14.07 6.52 -13.50
CA GLN A 55 -12.88 7.29 -13.15
C GLN A 55 -13.01 7.92 -11.77
N GLY A 56 -11.91 7.91 -11.02
CA GLY A 56 -11.89 8.45 -9.66
C GLY A 56 -12.45 7.50 -8.62
N HIS A 57 -12.68 6.23 -8.95
CA HIS A 57 -13.05 5.22 -7.98
C HIS A 57 -11.85 4.39 -7.55
N TYR A 58 -11.86 3.95 -6.31
CA TYR A 58 -10.99 2.88 -5.81
C TYR A 58 -11.58 1.54 -6.21
N GLY A 59 -10.73 0.59 -6.52
CA GLY A 59 -11.18 -0.75 -6.86
C GLY A 59 -10.12 -1.81 -6.59
N ILE A 60 -10.58 -3.05 -6.49
CA ILE A 60 -9.77 -4.24 -6.30
C ILE A 60 -9.89 -5.08 -7.57
N PRO A 61 -8.82 -5.23 -8.37
CA PRO A 61 -8.86 -6.09 -9.54
C PRO A 61 -8.89 -7.57 -9.10
N GLU A 62 -9.92 -8.29 -9.51
CA GLU A 62 -10.03 -9.74 -9.33
C GLU A 62 -9.51 -10.47 -10.57
N SER A 63 -9.71 -9.87 -11.75
CA SER A 63 -9.22 -10.34 -13.03
C SER A 63 -9.12 -9.19 -14.03
N ASP A 64 -8.74 -9.46 -15.27
CA ASP A 64 -8.72 -8.47 -16.35
C ASP A 64 -10.12 -7.94 -16.75
N GLU A 65 -11.18 -8.61 -16.33
CA GLU A 65 -12.57 -8.33 -16.66
C GLU A 65 -13.46 -8.05 -15.44
N GLU A 66 -12.91 -8.21 -14.23
CA GLU A 66 -13.68 -8.06 -13.01
C GLU A 66 -12.94 -7.20 -11.99
N ILE A 67 -13.61 -6.16 -11.51
CA ILE A 67 -13.11 -5.23 -10.51
C ILE A 67 -14.18 -5.01 -9.46
N ILE A 68 -13.84 -5.22 -8.19
CA ILE A 68 -14.71 -4.80 -7.09
C ILE A 68 -14.59 -3.28 -6.97
N ASP A 69 -15.67 -2.57 -7.25
CA ASP A 69 -15.73 -1.11 -7.13
C ASP A 69 -16.01 -0.72 -5.68
N LEU A 70 -15.06 -0.02 -5.06
CA LEU A 70 -15.17 0.54 -3.70
C LEU A 70 -15.77 1.95 -3.68
N GLY A 71 -16.01 2.54 -4.86
CA GLY A 71 -16.52 3.89 -4.99
C GLY A 71 -15.43 4.98 -4.91
N PRO A 72 -15.84 6.26 -4.82
CA PRO A 72 -14.93 7.41 -4.78
C PRO A 72 -14.24 7.60 -3.42
N SER A 73 -14.49 6.72 -2.47
CA SER A 73 -13.82 6.71 -1.17
C SER A 73 -13.72 5.29 -0.62
N ALA A 74 -12.64 5.02 0.14
CA ALA A 74 -12.42 3.75 0.81
C ALA A 74 -11.97 3.99 2.25
N ASP A 75 -12.60 3.33 3.21
CA ASP A 75 -12.18 3.35 4.61
C ASP A 75 -11.16 2.24 4.83
N VAL A 76 -9.96 2.61 5.26
CA VAL A 76 -8.86 1.68 5.44
C VAL A 76 -8.15 1.86 6.77
N LEU A 77 -7.60 0.78 7.29
CA LEU A 77 -6.70 0.76 8.43
C LEU A 77 -5.27 0.53 7.91
N PRO A 78 -4.39 1.54 7.92
CA PRO A 78 -3.01 1.38 7.46
C PRO A 78 -2.20 0.61 8.49
N LEU A 79 -1.57 -0.50 8.08
CA LEU A 79 -0.92 -1.45 9.00
C LEU A 79 0.60 -1.43 8.88
N ALA A 80 1.12 -1.31 7.67
CA ALA A 80 2.55 -1.28 7.41
C ALA A 80 2.85 -0.48 6.14
N ARG A 81 4.13 -0.13 5.94
CA ARG A 81 4.61 0.49 4.71
C ARG A 81 5.94 -0.11 4.29
N ARG A 82 6.21 -0.08 3.00
CA ARG A 82 7.51 -0.37 2.41
C ARG A 82 7.76 0.53 1.20
N PRO A 83 9.00 0.78 0.79
CA PRO A 83 9.27 1.36 -0.51
C PRO A 83 8.89 0.36 -1.60
N LYS A 84 8.53 0.86 -2.78
CA LYS A 84 8.30 0.07 -3.97
C LYS A 84 8.69 0.87 -5.20
N ALA A 85 9.45 0.27 -6.09
CA ALA A 85 9.71 0.77 -7.42
C ALA A 85 9.24 -0.28 -8.44
N ILE A 86 8.63 0.15 -9.53
CA ILE A 86 8.11 -0.75 -10.56
C ILE A 86 8.42 -0.18 -11.95
N ASP A 87 9.00 -1.00 -12.80
CA ASP A 87 9.19 -0.75 -14.24
C ASP A 87 8.17 -1.57 -15.02
N MET A 88 7.24 -0.89 -15.68
CA MET A 88 6.17 -1.46 -16.49
C MET A 88 6.44 -1.27 -17.99
N THR A 89 7.69 -1.04 -18.39
CA THR A 89 8.08 -0.87 -19.78
C THR A 89 7.78 -2.15 -20.57
N ASP A 90 8.07 -3.29 -19.96
CA ASP A 90 7.67 -4.60 -20.46
C ASP A 90 6.57 -5.16 -19.55
N MET A 91 5.34 -5.22 -20.07
CA MET A 91 4.19 -5.72 -19.31
C MET A 91 4.21 -7.23 -19.09
N GLU A 92 5.02 -7.97 -19.86
CA GLU A 92 5.20 -9.42 -19.71
C GLU A 92 6.29 -9.74 -18.67
N ALA A 93 7.17 -8.76 -18.40
CA ALA A 93 8.29 -8.91 -17.48
C ALA A 93 8.40 -7.69 -16.57
N LEU A 94 7.45 -7.53 -15.62
CA LEU A 94 7.48 -6.46 -14.65
C LEU A 94 8.70 -6.59 -13.75
N VAL A 95 9.45 -5.50 -13.61
CA VAL A 95 10.57 -5.42 -12.66
C VAL A 95 10.11 -4.66 -11.43
N ILE A 96 10.19 -5.30 -10.27
CA ILE A 96 9.76 -4.71 -9.00
C ILE A 96 10.93 -4.76 -8.02
N SER A 97 11.24 -3.62 -7.39
CA SER A 97 12.21 -3.52 -6.31
C SER A 97 11.58 -2.88 -5.07
N TYR A 98 11.93 -3.42 -3.91
CA TYR A 98 11.50 -2.94 -2.59
C TYR A 98 12.67 -2.39 -1.76
N ASP A 99 13.91 -2.56 -2.22
CA ASP A 99 15.11 -2.07 -1.55
C ASP A 99 15.55 -0.73 -2.18
N MET A 100 15.42 0.36 -1.42
CA MET A 100 15.82 1.72 -1.85
C MET A 100 17.32 1.83 -2.16
N GLU A 101 18.16 0.99 -1.57
CA GLU A 101 19.59 1.00 -1.77
C GLU A 101 20.01 0.18 -3.00
N SER A 102 19.14 -0.69 -3.52
CA SER A 102 19.44 -1.47 -4.71
C SER A 102 19.62 -0.57 -5.95
N GLU A 103 20.52 -0.98 -6.83
CA GLU A 103 20.75 -0.28 -8.12
C GLU A 103 19.50 -0.28 -8.99
N GLU A 104 18.69 -1.35 -8.89
CA GLU A 104 17.46 -1.47 -9.63
C GLU A 104 16.42 -0.44 -9.19
N PHE A 105 16.21 -0.28 -7.87
CA PHE A 105 15.32 0.75 -7.34
C PHE A 105 15.76 2.15 -7.79
N LYS A 106 17.04 2.47 -7.67
CA LYS A 106 17.61 3.76 -8.06
C LYS A 106 17.41 4.03 -9.55
N ARG A 107 17.64 3.00 -10.39
CA ARG A 107 17.41 3.07 -11.84
C ARG A 107 15.95 3.38 -12.17
N ILE A 108 15.00 2.66 -11.58
CA ILE A 108 13.56 2.85 -11.80
C ILE A 108 13.13 4.24 -11.30
N ALA A 109 13.59 4.64 -10.12
CA ALA A 109 13.28 5.94 -9.55
C ALA A 109 13.77 7.10 -10.44
N ALA A 110 14.98 7.01 -10.98
CA ALA A 110 15.52 7.99 -11.92
C ALA A 110 14.69 8.06 -13.20
N LYS A 111 14.40 6.92 -13.84
CA LYS A 111 13.57 6.86 -15.05
C LYS A 111 12.15 7.39 -14.84
N SER A 112 11.60 7.27 -13.65
CA SER A 112 10.23 7.75 -13.35
C SER A 112 10.05 9.26 -13.50
N ALA A 113 11.14 10.03 -13.58
CA ALA A 113 11.13 11.48 -13.79
C ALA A 113 11.04 11.87 -15.27
N GLU A 114 11.31 10.93 -16.17
CA GLU A 114 11.26 11.15 -17.61
C GLU A 114 9.83 11.31 -18.10
N ALA A 115 9.65 12.03 -19.20
CA ALA A 115 8.35 12.16 -19.86
C ALA A 115 7.94 10.79 -20.40
N ASP A 116 6.64 10.46 -20.28
CA ASP A 116 6.04 9.20 -20.76
C ASP A 116 6.66 7.91 -20.18
N SER A 117 7.34 8.03 -19.03
CA SER A 117 7.94 6.89 -18.35
C SER A 117 6.88 5.93 -17.83
N HIS A 118 7.09 4.64 -18.08
CA HIS A 118 6.32 3.55 -17.49
C HIS A 118 6.88 3.13 -16.13
N CYS A 119 7.87 3.84 -15.60
CA CYS A 119 8.46 3.60 -14.30
C CYS A 119 7.75 4.40 -13.21
N GLN A 120 7.50 3.76 -12.08
CA GLN A 120 6.89 4.39 -10.90
C GLN A 120 7.65 3.97 -9.65
N TYR A 121 7.72 4.86 -8.67
CA TYR A 121 8.25 4.52 -7.35
C TYR A 121 7.53 5.32 -6.27
N GLY A 122 7.52 4.80 -5.05
CA GLY A 122 6.88 5.48 -3.93
C GLY A 122 6.60 4.54 -2.77
N PRO A 123 5.90 5.03 -1.74
CA PRO A 123 5.46 4.17 -0.65
C PRO A 123 4.34 3.24 -1.11
N SER A 124 4.44 2.00 -0.65
CA SER A 124 3.38 1.00 -0.71
C SER A 124 2.94 0.70 0.71
N PHE A 125 1.64 0.61 0.93
CA PHE A 125 1.03 0.37 2.23
C PHE A 125 0.30 -0.96 2.23
N LEU A 126 0.44 -1.71 3.31
CA LEU A 126 -0.51 -2.74 3.66
C LEU A 126 -1.68 -2.05 4.36
N VAL A 127 -2.87 -2.23 3.83
CA VAL A 127 -4.10 -1.69 4.42
C VAL A 127 -5.12 -2.82 4.62
N TYR A 128 -5.92 -2.72 5.67
CA TYR A 128 -7.12 -3.53 5.81
C TYR A 128 -8.31 -2.68 5.36
N GLU A 129 -8.99 -3.10 4.29
CA GLU A 129 -10.13 -2.38 3.72
C GLU A 129 -11.43 -2.85 4.39
N ARG A 130 -12.23 -1.87 4.84
CA ARG A 130 -13.35 -2.09 5.74
C ARG A 130 -14.52 -2.82 5.09
N SER A 131 -14.91 -2.45 3.88
CA SER A 131 -16.14 -2.96 3.25
C SER A 131 -16.02 -4.41 2.81
N THR A 132 -14.84 -4.80 2.34
CA THR A 132 -14.57 -6.17 1.90
C THR A 132 -13.91 -7.04 2.97
N GLY A 133 -13.35 -6.42 4.02
CA GLY A 133 -12.64 -7.15 5.06
C GLY A 133 -11.33 -7.78 4.57
N ARG A 134 -10.69 -7.19 3.55
CA ARG A 134 -9.48 -7.72 2.91
C ARG A 134 -8.23 -6.94 3.28
N PHE A 135 -7.11 -7.65 3.34
CA PHE A 135 -5.78 -7.05 3.36
C PHE A 135 -5.34 -6.78 1.93
N LEU A 136 -4.93 -5.53 1.66
CA LEU A 136 -4.64 -5.06 0.32
C LEU A 136 -3.37 -4.23 0.30
N GLU A 137 -2.61 -4.33 -0.79
CA GLU A 137 -1.52 -3.41 -1.08
C GLU A 137 -2.07 -2.14 -1.76
N PHE A 138 -1.80 -0.98 -1.19
CA PHE A 138 -2.10 0.33 -1.77
C PHE A 138 -0.80 1.04 -2.15
N PHE A 139 -0.50 1.12 -3.45
CA PHE A 139 0.73 1.71 -3.97
C PHE A 139 0.54 3.14 -4.46
N CYS A 140 1.38 4.05 -3.99
CA CYS A 140 1.39 5.47 -4.35
C CYS A 140 2.60 5.82 -5.21
N GLY A 141 2.64 5.35 -6.46
CA GLY A 141 3.82 5.43 -7.33
C GLY A 141 3.98 6.75 -8.10
N ASN A 142 2.90 7.46 -8.42
CA ASN A 142 3.00 8.73 -9.15
C ASN A 142 3.29 9.91 -8.21
N LYS A 143 3.83 11.03 -8.77
CA LYS A 143 4.26 12.20 -7.99
C LYS A 143 3.17 12.75 -7.07
N SER A 144 1.96 12.92 -7.58
CA SER A 144 0.86 13.49 -6.80
C SER A 144 0.42 12.57 -5.67
N SER A 145 0.30 11.26 -5.94
CA SER A 145 -0.05 10.29 -4.90
C SER A 145 1.04 10.14 -3.86
N ARG A 146 2.33 10.25 -4.22
CA ARG A 146 3.44 10.24 -3.24
C ARG A 146 3.37 11.39 -2.25
N ILE A 147 2.99 12.58 -2.71
CA ILE A 147 2.83 13.75 -1.83
C ILE A 147 1.71 13.51 -0.82
N GLU A 148 0.57 13.04 -1.28
CA GLU A 148 -0.57 12.76 -0.40
C GLU A 148 -0.33 11.54 0.50
N ALA A 149 0.40 10.53 0.02
CA ALA A 149 0.74 9.33 0.78
C ALA A 149 1.51 9.63 2.08
N LYS A 150 2.30 10.71 2.12
CA LYS A 150 2.98 11.13 3.36
C LYS A 150 2.01 11.43 4.49
N LYS A 151 0.77 11.79 4.18
CA LYS A 151 -0.27 12.04 5.18
C LYS A 151 -0.81 10.75 5.82
N ILE A 152 -0.53 9.57 5.25
CA ILE A 152 -0.86 8.27 5.87
C ILE A 152 0.12 7.93 6.99
N PHE A 153 1.36 8.41 6.93
CA PHE A 153 2.42 8.02 7.86
C PHE A 153 2.06 8.18 9.34
N PRO A 154 1.43 9.28 9.78
CA PRO A 154 1.03 9.44 11.18
C PRO A 154 -0.04 8.47 11.66
N PHE A 155 -0.71 7.77 10.75
CA PHE A 155 -1.79 6.83 11.04
C PHE A 155 -1.33 5.36 11.05
N LEU A 156 -0.07 5.10 10.66
CA LEU A 156 0.56 3.79 10.81
C LEU A 156 0.79 3.48 12.30
N PRO A 157 0.79 2.21 12.69
CA PRO A 157 1.18 1.84 14.04
C PRO A 157 2.59 2.37 14.34
N LEU A 158 2.80 2.83 15.55
CA LEU A 158 4.08 3.31 16.06
C LEU A 158 4.44 2.51 17.30
N THR A 159 5.46 1.67 17.21
CA THR A 159 5.94 0.88 18.35
C THR A 159 6.97 1.65 19.18
N GLN A 160 7.25 1.20 20.41
CA GLN A 160 8.35 1.75 21.20
C GLN A 160 9.70 1.55 20.48
N ALA A 161 9.89 0.39 19.84
CA ALA A 161 11.09 0.11 19.06
C ALA A 161 11.30 1.10 17.89
N ASP A 162 10.20 1.52 17.21
CA ASP A 162 10.28 2.53 16.15
C ASP A 162 10.67 3.91 16.71
N ILE A 163 10.21 4.25 17.91
CA ILE A 163 10.57 5.50 18.58
C ILE A 163 12.04 5.48 18.96
N ASP A 164 12.50 4.38 19.56
CA ASP A 164 13.89 4.20 19.98
C ASP A 164 14.84 4.22 18.77
N ALA A 165 14.47 3.55 17.67
CA ALA A 165 15.24 3.57 16.43
C ALA A 165 15.32 4.99 15.82
N LYS A 166 14.25 5.78 15.87
CA LYS A 166 14.27 7.18 15.43
C LYS A 166 15.20 8.03 16.32
N ALA A 167 15.14 7.83 17.64
CA ALA A 167 16.01 8.53 18.57
C ALA A 167 17.50 8.19 18.31
N ALA A 168 17.80 6.90 18.13
CA ALA A 168 19.17 6.42 17.82
C ALA A 168 19.69 7.00 16.49
N ALA A 169 18.82 7.23 15.52
CA ALA A 169 19.16 7.88 14.24
C ALA A 169 19.26 9.42 14.35
N GLY A 170 19.19 10.00 15.55
CA GLY A 170 19.27 11.44 15.78
C GLY A 170 18.05 12.24 15.33
N ASN A 171 16.94 11.59 15.04
CA ASN A 171 15.69 12.28 14.72
C ASN A 171 14.99 12.75 15.99
N PRO A 172 14.35 13.95 16.00
CA PRO A 172 13.59 14.40 17.14
C PRO A 172 12.38 13.48 17.35
N VAL A 173 12.26 12.91 18.55
CA VAL A 173 11.13 12.04 18.93
C VAL A 173 10.09 12.77 19.76
N GLY A 174 10.46 13.90 20.41
CA GLY A 174 9.54 14.73 21.18
C GLY A 174 8.68 13.93 22.14
N ASP A 175 7.36 14.21 22.12
CA ASP A 175 6.34 13.54 22.93
C ASP A 175 5.70 12.33 22.21
N LEU A 176 6.40 11.71 21.23
CA LEU A 176 5.87 10.53 20.54
C LEU A 176 5.57 9.42 21.53
N LYS A 177 4.39 8.83 21.40
CA LYS A 177 3.96 7.69 22.21
C LYS A 177 3.58 6.55 21.29
N PRO A 178 3.81 5.30 21.70
CA PRO A 178 3.31 4.14 20.96
C PRO A 178 1.79 4.23 20.77
N HIS A 179 1.34 3.86 19.59
CA HIS A 179 -0.09 3.78 19.27
C HIS A 179 -0.36 2.73 18.18
N GLY A 180 -1.53 2.14 18.22
CA GLY A 180 -2.02 1.24 17.17
C GLY A 180 -2.30 1.99 15.86
N PRO A 181 -2.65 1.26 14.79
CA PRO A 181 -3.04 1.84 13.53
C PRO A 181 -4.32 2.68 13.72
N ILE A 182 -4.37 3.82 13.06
CA ILE A 182 -5.50 4.76 13.13
C ILE A 182 -6.25 4.71 11.80
N PRO A 183 -7.57 4.46 11.80
CA PRO A 183 -8.36 4.39 10.58
C PRO A 183 -8.35 5.71 9.79
N VAL A 184 -8.26 5.60 8.47
CA VAL A 184 -8.36 6.74 7.55
C VAL A 184 -9.37 6.45 6.45
N THR A 185 -9.97 7.51 5.92
CA THR A 185 -10.75 7.46 4.68
C THR A 185 -9.88 8.02 3.56
N LEU A 186 -9.65 7.21 2.54
CA LEU A 186 -9.06 7.63 1.29
C LEU A 186 -10.17 8.20 0.42
N LYS A 187 -10.18 9.52 0.21
CA LYS A 187 -11.10 10.22 -0.70
C LYS A 187 -10.38 10.54 -2.00
N VAL A 188 -11.12 10.95 -3.00
CA VAL A 188 -10.59 11.36 -4.29
C VAL A 188 -10.75 12.85 -4.46
N LYS A 189 -9.67 13.51 -4.87
CA LYS A 189 -9.67 14.90 -5.31
C LYS A 189 -9.37 14.95 -6.80
N VAL A 190 -10.14 15.75 -7.51
CA VAL A 190 -9.82 16.11 -8.89
C VAL A 190 -8.77 17.21 -8.86
N ALA A 191 -7.67 16.98 -9.54
CA ALA A 191 -6.61 17.98 -9.77
C ALA A 191 -6.57 18.32 -11.25
N GLU A 192 -6.27 19.57 -11.57
CA GLU A 192 -6.25 20.08 -12.94
C GLU A 192 -5.02 20.94 -13.18
N ASN A 193 -4.48 20.88 -14.38
CA ASN A 193 -3.50 21.83 -14.88
C ASN A 193 -3.63 21.96 -16.41
N ARG A 194 -2.72 22.70 -17.05
CA ARG A 194 -2.70 22.89 -18.52
C ARG A 194 -2.60 21.59 -19.33
N LYS A 195 -2.17 20.46 -18.72
CA LYS A 195 -2.06 19.15 -19.35
C LYS A 195 -3.32 18.29 -19.20
N GLY A 196 -4.30 18.75 -18.43
CA GLY A 196 -5.59 18.08 -18.23
C GLY A 196 -5.93 17.85 -16.76
N THR A 197 -6.93 17.00 -16.57
CA THR A 197 -7.52 16.66 -15.27
C THR A 197 -7.11 15.25 -14.87
N TRP A 198 -6.79 15.05 -13.59
CA TRP A 198 -6.48 13.74 -13.02
C TRP A 198 -7.01 13.63 -11.59
N HIS A 199 -7.10 12.40 -11.10
CA HIS A 199 -7.57 12.10 -9.75
C HIS A 199 -6.39 11.78 -8.85
N VAL A 200 -6.42 12.29 -7.61
CA VAL A 200 -5.41 12.02 -6.58
C VAL A 200 -6.09 11.55 -5.30
N PRO A 201 -5.49 10.58 -4.58
CA PRO A 201 -5.97 10.21 -3.26
C PRO A 201 -5.80 11.39 -2.29
N VAL A 202 -6.75 11.58 -1.40
CA VAL A 202 -6.69 12.52 -0.28
C VAL A 202 -6.98 11.76 0.99
N VAL A 203 -6.12 11.91 1.98
CA VAL A 203 -6.22 11.22 3.26
C VAL A 203 -6.96 12.10 4.25
N VAL A 204 -8.02 11.58 4.84
CA VAL A 204 -8.74 12.21 5.94
C VAL A 204 -8.92 11.21 7.07
N MET A 205 -9.09 11.68 8.29
CA MET A 205 -9.40 10.80 9.42
C MET A 205 -10.75 10.13 9.18
N CYS A 206 -10.81 8.82 9.42
CA CYS A 206 -12.06 8.07 9.32
C CYS A 206 -12.92 8.38 10.54
N SER A 207 -14.16 8.81 10.32
CA SER A 207 -15.13 9.07 11.38
C SER A 207 -15.90 7.83 11.82
N THR A 208 -15.81 6.75 11.05
CA THR A 208 -16.56 5.53 11.31
C THR A 208 -15.66 4.47 11.94
N PRO A 209 -16.02 3.93 13.11
CA PRO A 209 -15.20 2.91 13.77
C PRO A 209 -15.17 1.60 12.97
N PHE A 210 -14.05 0.91 13.04
CA PHE A 210 -13.90 -0.45 12.52
C PHE A 210 -14.43 -1.42 13.57
N THR A 211 -15.60 -1.98 13.33
CA THR A 211 -16.30 -2.86 14.29
C THR A 211 -15.94 -4.34 14.16
N ARG A 212 -15.33 -4.72 13.04
CA ARG A 212 -14.89 -6.09 12.77
C ARG A 212 -13.46 -6.06 12.27
N LEU A 213 -12.54 -6.38 13.15
CA LEU A 213 -11.14 -6.54 12.81
C LEU A 213 -10.75 -8.01 12.90
N PRO A 214 -9.82 -8.46 12.06
CA PRO A 214 -9.16 -9.74 12.24
C PRO A 214 -8.44 -9.79 13.60
N SER A 215 -8.13 -11.00 14.08
CA SER A 215 -7.30 -11.15 15.28
C SER A 215 -5.90 -10.55 15.06
N ASP A 216 -5.25 -10.17 16.17
CA ASP A 216 -3.88 -9.62 16.13
C ASP A 216 -2.89 -10.55 15.44
N ASP A 217 -3.04 -11.87 15.61
CA ASP A 217 -2.18 -12.86 14.95
C ASP A 217 -2.34 -12.86 13.42
N VAL A 218 -3.57 -12.68 12.94
CA VAL A 218 -3.83 -12.56 11.50
C VAL A 218 -3.22 -11.28 10.96
N ILE A 219 -3.44 -10.15 11.64
CA ILE A 219 -2.87 -8.85 11.26
C ILE A 219 -1.34 -8.94 11.21
N ARG A 220 -0.73 -9.50 12.26
CA ARG A 220 0.72 -9.68 12.34
C ARG A 220 1.26 -10.52 11.20
N ARG A 221 0.63 -11.65 10.91
CA ARG A 221 1.01 -12.52 9.79
C ARG A 221 0.98 -11.77 8.45
N GLU A 222 -0.05 -11.00 8.20
CA GLU A 222 -0.15 -10.24 6.94
C GLU A 222 0.87 -9.09 6.87
N ILE A 223 1.20 -8.44 7.99
CA ILE A 223 2.29 -7.46 8.05
C ILE A 223 3.62 -8.12 7.72
N VAL A 224 3.90 -9.28 8.32
CA VAL A 224 5.14 -10.05 8.06
C VAL A 224 5.22 -10.45 6.58
N LYS A 225 4.17 -11.01 6.01
CA LYS A 225 4.13 -11.35 4.59
C LYS A 225 4.41 -10.14 3.71
N PHE A 226 3.78 -9.01 4.00
CA PHE A 226 3.96 -7.79 3.24
C PHE A 226 5.41 -7.28 3.29
N LEU A 227 6.06 -7.31 4.47
CA LEU A 227 7.42 -6.81 4.65
C LEU A 227 8.49 -7.79 4.15
N ALA A 228 8.20 -9.11 4.15
CA ALA A 228 9.17 -10.16 3.78
C ALA A 228 9.35 -10.36 2.27
N VAL A 229 8.53 -9.74 1.43
CA VAL A 229 8.70 -9.84 -0.03
C VAL A 229 10.03 -9.18 -0.41
N LYS A 230 10.99 -10.01 -0.82
CA LYS A 230 12.30 -9.57 -1.32
C LYS A 230 12.21 -9.21 -2.80
N ASP A 231 13.18 -8.41 -3.26
CA ASP A 231 13.38 -8.11 -4.68
C ASP A 231 13.52 -9.42 -5.46
N ASN A 232 12.53 -9.77 -6.21
CA ASN A 232 12.57 -10.92 -7.13
C ASN A 232 12.86 -10.41 -8.53
N GLY A 233 13.86 -9.61 -8.74
CA GLY A 233 14.42 -9.09 -9.99
C GLY A 233 13.55 -9.12 -11.25
N VAL A 234 12.75 -10.15 -11.46
CA VAL A 234 11.78 -10.28 -12.57
C VAL A 234 10.62 -11.16 -12.09
N GLU A 235 9.50 -10.57 -11.71
CA GLU A 235 8.25 -11.31 -11.57
C GLU A 235 7.69 -11.57 -12.98
N LYS A 236 7.87 -12.78 -13.48
CA LYS A 236 7.10 -13.23 -14.65
C LYS A 236 5.64 -13.30 -14.20
N VAL A 237 4.80 -12.46 -14.78
CA VAL A 237 3.35 -12.60 -14.66
C VAL A 237 3.01 -13.98 -15.24
N GLN A 238 2.78 -14.95 -14.36
CA GLN A 238 2.22 -16.21 -14.80
C GLN A 238 0.79 -15.93 -15.24
N ASP A 239 0.59 -15.86 -16.54
CA ASP A 239 -0.72 -15.99 -17.16
C ASP A 239 -1.36 -17.28 -16.63
N SER A 240 -2.29 -17.14 -15.68
CA SER A 240 -3.19 -18.21 -15.29
C SER A 240 -4.19 -18.43 -16.45
N LYS A 241 -3.72 -18.99 -17.55
CA LYS A 241 -4.63 -19.57 -18.55
C LYS A 241 -5.32 -20.75 -17.90
N PRO A 242 -6.66 -20.73 -17.75
CA PRO A 242 -7.37 -21.91 -17.30
C PRO A 242 -7.09 -23.03 -18.30
N ALA A 243 -6.64 -24.18 -17.79
CA ALA A 243 -6.47 -25.37 -18.60
C ALA A 243 -7.80 -25.67 -19.32
N ARG A 244 -7.82 -25.57 -20.64
CA ARG A 244 -8.95 -26.06 -21.43
C ARG A 244 -9.03 -27.56 -21.21
N ALA A 245 -10.06 -27.98 -20.47
CA ALA A 245 -10.45 -29.38 -20.42
C ALA A 245 -10.80 -29.82 -21.87
N ARG A 246 -10.14 -30.90 -22.30
CA ARG A 246 -10.51 -31.65 -23.50
C ARG A 246 -11.65 -32.60 -23.18
#